data_1f6d2f0a19c717bc4d25bda94370ace9
#
_entry.id   1f6d2f0a19c717bc4d25bda94370ace9
#
_cell.length_a   1.000
_cell.length_b   1.000
_cell.length_c   1.000
_cell.angle_alpha   90.00
_cell.angle_beta   90.00
_cell.angle_gamma   90.00
#
_symmetry.space_group_name_H-M   'P 1'
#
loop_
_entity.id
_entity.type
_entity.pdbx_description
1 polymer ?
#
loop_
_entity_poly.entity_id
_entity_poly.type
_entity_poly.pdbx_seq_one_letter_code
_entity_poly.pdbx_strand_id
1 'polypeptide(L)'
;YEAQQKMAVAYLLSKQRPDGDIYIPQPDKKGSGLGNYNTSISAMALQATGYKEAVSAILKARTYIASSQHFGDDSHAGGFGYDRESRRAYTDLNNTHFSMDAMRRTQSAEDLRPAGEKKADINWDAALKYVSQMQNKEGDTAGGFAYNTEDPKGGAFTNDSGKVVLRAYGSMTYAGLLAMLHAKLDRSDPRVRSAVDFGARHWTVDENPGQGQQGVFFYLNIMARALSAAGLDEIPKADGQGSIKWREDLVRKIISLQKPDGSWANENNRWWENDPVLASSYALLALEFAGAFTR
;
A
#
# COMPACT_ATOMS: atom_id res chain seq x y z
N TYR A 1 4.81 26.46 -5.51
CA TYR A 1 5.07 25.12 -4.90
C TYR A 1 6.43 24.52 -5.31
N GLU A 2 7.11 24.99 -6.38
CA GLU A 2 8.39 24.43 -6.84
C GLU A 2 9.51 24.50 -5.78
N ALA A 3 9.60 25.60 -5.04
CA ALA A 3 10.58 25.74 -3.97
C ALA A 3 10.37 24.72 -2.84
N GLN A 4 9.13 24.48 -2.42
CA GLN A 4 8.77 23.50 -1.41
C GLN A 4 9.08 22.07 -1.91
N GLN A 5 8.81 21.80 -3.18
CA GLN A 5 9.13 20.53 -3.81
C GLN A 5 10.63 20.24 -3.82
N LYS A 6 11.44 21.23 -4.20
CA LYS A 6 12.92 21.13 -4.14
C LYS A 6 13.43 20.91 -2.71
N MET A 7 12.86 21.61 -1.72
CA MET A 7 13.21 21.41 -0.31
C MET A 7 12.88 19.99 0.15
N ALA A 8 11.70 19.46 -0.20
CA ALA A 8 11.30 18.10 0.14
C ALA A 8 12.22 17.05 -0.52
N VAL A 9 12.57 17.23 -1.79
CA VAL A 9 13.53 16.36 -2.48
C VAL A 9 14.89 16.40 -1.79
N ALA A 10 15.43 17.59 -1.53
CA ALA A 10 16.71 17.75 -0.84
C ALA A 10 16.71 17.07 0.54
N TYR A 11 15.59 17.18 1.27
CA TYR A 11 15.43 16.50 2.55
C TYR A 11 15.48 14.97 2.39
N LEU A 12 14.72 14.38 1.46
CA LEU A 12 14.72 12.93 1.23
C LEU A 12 16.12 12.43 0.81
N LEU A 13 16.78 13.14 -0.10
CA LEU A 13 18.13 12.82 -0.53
C LEU A 13 19.13 12.85 0.64
N SER A 14 18.99 13.80 1.57
CA SER A 14 19.83 13.90 2.77
C SER A 14 19.65 12.75 3.77
N LYS A 15 18.56 11.97 3.65
CA LYS A 15 18.26 10.82 4.51
C LYS A 15 18.64 9.49 3.88
N GLN A 16 19.13 9.48 2.65
CA GLN A 16 19.61 8.25 2.04
C GLN A 16 20.91 7.78 2.67
N ARG A 17 20.92 6.53 3.12
CA ARG A 17 22.09 5.87 3.71
C ARG A 17 22.94 5.15 2.63
N PRO A 18 24.17 4.74 2.96
CA PRO A 18 25.08 4.11 1.99
C PRO A 18 24.53 2.84 1.33
N ASP A 19 23.69 2.07 2.01
CA ASP A 19 23.07 0.84 1.49
C ASP A 19 21.83 1.09 0.62
N GLY A 20 21.45 2.36 0.47
CA GLY A 20 20.41 2.83 -0.45
C GLY A 20 19.06 3.10 0.17
N ASP A 21 18.84 2.74 1.43
CA ASP A 21 17.60 3.05 2.11
C ASP A 21 17.46 4.54 2.45
N ILE A 22 16.22 4.99 2.60
CA ILE A 22 15.87 6.38 2.91
C ILE A 22 14.99 6.38 4.15
N TYR A 23 15.62 6.47 5.33
CA TYR A 23 14.90 6.63 6.59
C TYR A 23 15.80 7.15 7.70
N ILE A 24 15.20 7.54 8.83
CA ILE A 24 15.91 7.97 10.03
C ILE A 24 15.86 6.82 11.05
N PRO A 25 17.00 6.14 11.34
CA PRO A 25 17.04 5.09 12.34
C PRO A 25 16.67 5.62 13.74
N GLN A 26 16.00 4.79 14.52
CA GLN A 26 15.77 5.06 15.94
C GLN A 26 16.87 4.36 16.75
N PRO A 27 17.80 5.10 17.41
CA PRO A 27 19.00 4.51 18.02
C PRO A 27 18.70 3.43 19.07
N ASP A 28 17.61 3.59 19.80
CA ASP A 28 17.27 2.74 20.95
C ASP A 28 16.43 1.51 20.58
N LYS A 29 16.11 1.32 19.30
CA LYS A 29 15.24 0.25 18.85
C LYS A 29 15.86 -0.54 17.70
N LYS A 30 16.94 -1.27 17.98
CA LYS A 30 17.53 -2.18 16.97
C LYS A 30 16.49 -3.20 16.49
N GLY A 31 16.33 -3.31 15.17
CA GLY A 31 15.41 -4.27 14.52
C GLY A 31 13.93 -3.88 14.56
N SER A 32 13.63 -2.61 14.83
CA SER A 32 12.26 -2.04 14.72
C SER A 32 12.21 -0.86 13.74
N GLY A 33 13.17 -0.81 12.81
CA GLY A 33 13.25 0.24 11.81
C GLY A 33 12.11 0.18 10.79
N LEU A 34 11.89 1.30 10.10
CA LEU A 34 10.93 1.40 9.00
C LEU A 34 11.68 1.56 7.67
N GLY A 35 12.89 0.99 7.58
CA GLY A 35 13.79 1.19 6.45
C GLY A 35 13.15 0.84 5.12
N ASN A 36 12.55 -0.34 5.00
CA ASN A 36 11.89 -0.75 3.75
C ASN A 36 10.62 0.06 3.46
N TYR A 37 9.79 0.28 4.49
CA TYR A 37 8.54 1.05 4.36
C TYR A 37 8.81 2.49 3.90
N ASN A 38 9.68 3.20 4.61
CA ASN A 38 10.01 4.59 4.29
C ASN A 38 10.74 4.71 2.95
N THR A 39 11.65 3.79 2.63
CA THR A 39 12.37 3.78 1.35
C THR A 39 11.41 3.60 0.18
N SER A 40 10.44 2.69 0.29
CA SER A 40 9.44 2.47 -0.75
C SER A 40 8.63 3.72 -1.04
N ILE A 41 8.12 4.38 0.00
CA ILE A 41 7.34 5.63 -0.15
C ILE A 41 8.22 6.77 -0.69
N SER A 42 9.45 6.91 -0.16
CA SER A 42 10.38 7.96 -0.59
C SER A 42 10.82 7.79 -2.06
N ALA A 43 11.07 6.56 -2.50
CA ALA A 43 11.42 6.28 -3.89
C ALA A 43 10.29 6.67 -4.85
N MET A 44 9.03 6.38 -4.49
CA MET A 44 7.86 6.80 -5.27
C MET A 44 7.70 8.32 -5.29
N ALA A 45 7.90 8.98 -4.15
CA ALA A 45 7.84 10.44 -4.07
C ALA A 45 8.91 11.10 -4.93
N LEU A 46 10.15 10.62 -4.86
CA LEU A 46 11.26 11.11 -5.71
C LEU A 46 10.95 10.90 -7.20
N GLN A 47 10.45 9.74 -7.57
CA GLN A 47 10.07 9.43 -8.97
C GLN A 47 8.98 10.38 -9.48
N ALA A 48 7.99 10.70 -8.65
CA ALA A 48 6.88 11.57 -9.02
C ALA A 48 7.32 13.02 -9.33
N THR A 49 8.46 13.47 -8.79
CA THR A 49 9.00 14.82 -9.09
C THR A 49 9.59 14.95 -10.48
N GLY A 50 10.05 13.86 -11.08
CA GLY A 50 10.76 13.85 -12.37
C GLY A 50 12.14 14.50 -12.34
N TYR A 51 12.69 14.85 -11.17
CA TYR A 51 13.99 15.51 -11.05
C TYR A 51 15.14 14.56 -11.36
N LYS A 52 16.02 14.97 -12.28
CA LYS A 52 17.17 14.15 -12.71
C LYS A 52 18.14 13.85 -11.57
N GLU A 53 18.33 14.78 -10.64
CA GLU A 53 19.18 14.59 -9.45
C GLU A 53 18.67 13.50 -8.51
N ALA A 54 17.41 13.12 -8.57
CA ALA A 54 16.84 12.05 -7.76
C ALA A 54 17.12 10.64 -8.33
N VAL A 55 17.48 10.51 -9.61
CA VAL A 55 17.63 9.22 -10.30
C VAL A 55 18.60 8.29 -9.58
N SER A 56 19.79 8.77 -9.21
CA SER A 56 20.78 7.95 -8.50
C SER A 56 20.23 7.42 -7.17
N ALA A 57 19.50 8.25 -6.43
CA ALA A 57 18.88 7.85 -5.17
C ALA A 57 17.78 6.81 -5.37
N ILE A 58 16.95 6.98 -6.40
CA ILE A 58 15.91 6.01 -6.76
C ILE A 58 16.54 4.65 -7.12
N LEU A 59 17.63 4.63 -7.91
CA LEU A 59 18.31 3.39 -8.29
C LEU A 59 18.88 2.65 -7.09
N LYS A 60 19.46 3.37 -6.11
CA LYS A 60 19.94 2.78 -4.85
C LYS A 60 18.78 2.26 -4.01
N ALA A 61 17.70 3.04 -3.88
CA ALA A 61 16.50 2.63 -3.16
C ALA A 61 15.89 1.35 -3.75
N ARG A 62 15.83 1.23 -5.09
CA ARG A 62 15.38 0.00 -5.77
C ARG A 62 16.25 -1.21 -5.41
N THR A 63 17.57 -1.03 -5.38
CA THR A 63 18.50 -2.10 -4.99
C THR A 63 18.26 -2.54 -3.54
N TYR A 64 18.05 -1.59 -2.63
CA TYR A 64 17.72 -1.86 -1.25
C TYR A 64 16.38 -2.63 -1.11
N ILE A 65 15.30 -2.15 -1.75
CA ILE A 65 13.98 -2.79 -1.73
C ILE A 65 14.09 -4.22 -2.28
N ALA A 66 14.73 -4.42 -3.43
CA ALA A 66 14.90 -5.74 -4.02
C ALA A 66 15.64 -6.72 -3.08
N SER A 67 16.66 -6.23 -2.36
CA SER A 67 17.42 -7.01 -1.38
C SER A 67 16.67 -7.28 -0.08
N SER A 68 15.55 -6.59 0.15
CA SER A 68 14.71 -6.75 1.35
C SER A 68 13.61 -7.82 1.18
N GLN A 69 13.46 -8.39 -0.02
CA GLN A 69 12.51 -9.47 -0.25
C GLN A 69 12.95 -10.72 0.53
N HIS A 70 12.02 -11.28 1.32
CA HIS A 70 12.31 -12.45 2.12
C HIS A 70 12.27 -13.72 1.26
N PHE A 71 13.29 -14.57 1.43
CA PHE A 71 13.36 -15.90 0.84
C PHE A 71 13.72 -16.92 1.92
N GLY A 72 12.88 -17.90 2.10
CA GLY A 72 13.02 -18.98 3.07
C GLY A 72 12.06 -20.11 2.74
N ASP A 73 12.11 -21.17 3.51
CA ASP A 73 11.13 -22.27 3.45
C ASP A 73 10.08 -22.06 4.56
N ASP A 74 9.36 -20.94 4.47
CA ASP A 74 8.38 -20.50 5.46
C ASP A 74 7.22 -19.73 4.81
N SER A 75 6.21 -19.37 5.62
CA SER A 75 5.03 -18.63 5.20
C SER A 75 5.32 -17.17 4.78
N HIS A 76 6.52 -16.69 5.03
CA HIS A 76 6.96 -15.32 4.74
C HIS A 76 7.65 -15.18 3.38
N ALA A 77 7.96 -16.32 2.73
CA ALA A 77 8.69 -16.35 1.46
C ALA A 77 8.01 -15.54 0.36
N GLY A 78 8.75 -14.61 -0.25
CA GLY A 78 8.29 -13.70 -1.28
C GLY A 78 7.78 -12.35 -0.77
N GLY A 79 7.48 -12.22 0.52
CA GLY A 79 6.98 -11.00 1.15
C GLY A 79 8.08 -10.03 1.56
N PHE A 80 7.63 -8.88 2.10
CA PHE A 80 8.48 -7.83 2.62
C PHE A 80 8.04 -7.43 4.02
N GLY A 81 9.00 -7.14 4.90
CA GLY A 81 8.76 -6.59 6.24
C GLY A 81 9.13 -5.11 6.30
N TYR A 82 9.10 -4.54 7.51
CA TYR A 82 9.40 -3.13 7.76
C TYR A 82 10.87 -2.77 7.51
N ASP A 83 11.78 -3.70 7.77
CA ASP A 83 13.21 -3.58 7.52
C ASP A 83 13.82 -4.95 7.19
N ARG A 84 15.08 -4.95 6.72
CA ARG A 84 15.82 -6.20 6.48
C ARG A 84 16.76 -6.57 7.64
N GLU A 85 16.84 -5.74 8.67
CA GLU A 85 17.76 -5.95 9.82
C GLU A 85 17.09 -6.74 10.94
N SER A 86 15.78 -6.94 10.87
CA SER A 86 15.02 -7.72 11.84
C SER A 86 15.51 -9.16 11.86
N ARG A 87 15.79 -9.68 13.08
CA ARG A 87 16.20 -11.08 13.28
C ARG A 87 15.03 -12.07 13.10
N ARG A 88 13.80 -11.59 13.02
CA ARG A 88 12.61 -12.41 12.76
C ARG A 88 12.20 -12.21 11.32
N ALA A 89 11.99 -13.33 10.63
CA ALA A 89 11.23 -13.28 9.40
C ALA A 89 9.83 -12.73 9.74
N TYR A 90 9.58 -11.49 9.38
CA TYR A 90 8.29 -10.84 9.57
C TYR A 90 7.96 -10.09 8.31
N THR A 91 7.03 -10.64 7.58
CA THR A 91 6.51 -10.01 6.37
C THR A 91 5.01 -9.76 6.54
N ASP A 92 4.51 -8.75 5.90
CA ASP A 92 3.10 -8.42 5.92
C ASP A 92 2.63 -7.82 4.60
N LEU A 93 1.34 -7.82 4.38
CA LEU A 93 0.76 -7.35 3.13
C LEU A 93 0.97 -5.84 2.93
N ASN A 94 0.99 -5.05 4.01
CA ASN A 94 1.17 -3.60 3.92
C ASN A 94 2.56 -3.26 3.38
N ASN A 95 3.62 -3.86 3.95
CA ASN A 95 4.98 -3.64 3.44
C ASN A 95 5.18 -4.25 2.05
N THR A 96 4.58 -5.40 1.80
CA THR A 96 4.70 -6.08 0.51
C THR A 96 4.08 -5.24 -0.61
N HIS A 97 2.87 -4.71 -0.43
CA HIS A 97 2.25 -3.90 -1.47
C HIS A 97 3.01 -2.58 -1.72
N PHE A 98 3.54 -1.90 -0.67
CA PHE A 98 4.36 -0.70 -0.87
C PHE A 98 5.66 -0.99 -1.61
N SER A 99 6.32 -2.11 -1.31
CA SER A 99 7.53 -2.53 -2.04
C SER A 99 7.22 -2.83 -3.51
N MET A 100 6.15 -3.58 -3.79
CA MET A 100 5.70 -3.86 -5.16
C MET A 100 5.30 -2.59 -5.92
N ASP A 101 4.60 -1.67 -5.28
CA ASP A 101 4.21 -0.38 -5.85
C ASP A 101 5.44 0.47 -6.19
N ALA A 102 6.39 0.59 -5.24
CA ALA A 102 7.63 1.31 -5.46
C ALA A 102 8.42 0.74 -6.63
N MET A 103 8.61 -0.58 -6.68
CA MET A 103 9.33 -1.24 -7.77
C MET A 103 8.65 -1.05 -9.12
N ARG A 104 7.31 -1.04 -9.16
CA ARG A 104 6.55 -0.81 -10.39
C ARG A 104 6.63 0.65 -10.86
N ARG A 105 6.39 1.61 -9.96
CA ARG A 105 6.35 3.04 -10.31
C ARG A 105 7.72 3.60 -10.67
N THR A 106 8.78 3.06 -10.10
CA THR A 106 10.15 3.50 -10.36
C THR A 106 10.86 2.68 -11.46
N GLN A 107 10.16 1.78 -12.13
CA GLN A 107 10.76 0.85 -13.11
C GLN A 107 11.51 1.59 -14.24
N SER A 108 10.98 2.70 -14.72
CA SER A 108 11.63 3.50 -15.78
C SER A 108 12.99 4.09 -15.38
N ALA A 109 13.27 4.27 -14.10
CA ALA A 109 14.57 4.72 -13.64
C ALA A 109 15.70 3.71 -13.99
N GLU A 110 15.37 2.42 -14.13
CA GLU A 110 16.33 1.38 -14.53
C GLU A 110 16.89 1.55 -15.94
N ASP A 111 16.22 2.32 -16.78
CA ASP A 111 16.73 2.64 -18.14
C ASP A 111 17.84 3.70 -18.08
N LEU A 112 17.97 4.38 -16.95
CA LEU A 112 19.02 5.34 -16.65
C LEU A 112 20.15 4.77 -15.80
N ARG A 113 20.13 3.47 -15.48
CA ARG A 113 21.17 2.79 -14.73
C ARG A 113 22.47 2.75 -15.57
N PRO A 114 23.63 3.02 -14.95
CA PRO A 114 24.91 2.97 -15.67
C PRO A 114 25.12 1.64 -16.38
N ALA A 115 25.74 1.70 -17.58
CA ALA A 115 26.03 0.50 -18.36
C ALA A 115 26.97 -0.45 -17.57
N GLY A 116 26.62 -1.74 -17.58
CA GLY A 116 27.36 -2.77 -16.84
C GLY A 116 26.89 -2.99 -15.40
N GLU A 117 26.07 -2.11 -14.84
CA GLU A 117 25.44 -2.36 -13.54
C GLU A 117 24.21 -3.26 -13.68
N LYS A 118 24.05 -4.21 -12.75
CA LYS A 118 22.88 -5.10 -12.72
C LYS A 118 21.62 -4.31 -12.36
N LYS A 119 20.60 -4.42 -13.20
CA LYS A 119 19.25 -3.86 -12.90
C LYS A 119 18.67 -4.51 -11.64
N ALA A 120 18.06 -3.69 -10.79
CA ALA A 120 17.40 -4.15 -9.58
C ALA A 120 15.92 -4.45 -9.87
N ASP A 121 15.51 -5.68 -9.59
CA ASP A 121 14.10 -6.07 -9.60
C ASP A 121 13.82 -7.11 -8.52
N ILE A 122 12.55 -7.25 -8.17
CA ILE A 122 12.06 -8.24 -7.21
C ILE A 122 11.66 -9.53 -7.94
N ASN A 123 11.53 -10.62 -7.19
CA ASN A 123 10.87 -11.80 -7.71
C ASN A 123 9.35 -11.60 -7.63
N TRP A 124 8.76 -11.20 -8.74
CA TRP A 124 7.33 -10.89 -8.86
C TRP A 124 6.44 -12.10 -8.62
N ASP A 125 6.85 -13.30 -9.07
CA ASP A 125 6.09 -14.53 -8.88
C ASP A 125 6.05 -14.93 -7.40
N ALA A 126 7.18 -14.81 -6.70
CA ALA A 126 7.24 -15.07 -5.27
C ALA A 126 6.40 -14.05 -4.48
N ALA A 127 6.47 -12.76 -4.85
CA ALA A 127 5.64 -11.72 -4.22
C ALA A 127 4.15 -11.99 -4.45
N LEU A 128 3.75 -12.33 -5.67
CA LEU A 128 2.36 -12.66 -6.00
C LEU A 128 1.88 -13.90 -5.26
N LYS A 129 2.74 -14.93 -5.14
CA LYS A 129 2.43 -16.14 -4.34
C LYS A 129 2.18 -15.75 -2.88
N TYR A 130 3.06 -14.94 -2.30
CA TYR A 130 2.91 -14.43 -0.93
C TYR A 130 1.59 -13.65 -0.76
N VAL A 131 1.32 -12.65 -1.61
CA VAL A 131 0.07 -11.87 -1.58
C VAL A 131 -1.17 -12.77 -1.67
N SER A 132 -1.14 -13.78 -2.56
CA SER A 132 -2.27 -14.69 -2.77
C SER A 132 -2.59 -15.57 -1.54
N GLN A 133 -1.63 -15.79 -0.65
CA GLN A 133 -1.86 -16.52 0.62
C GLN A 133 -2.71 -15.72 1.62
N MET A 134 -2.70 -14.38 1.52
CA MET A 134 -3.48 -13.50 2.40
C MET A 134 -4.94 -13.40 1.99
N GLN A 135 -5.31 -13.87 0.78
CA GLN A 135 -6.68 -13.77 0.30
C GLN A 135 -7.54 -14.90 0.89
N ASN A 136 -8.60 -14.53 1.59
CA ASN A 136 -9.60 -15.47 2.08
C ASN A 136 -10.40 -16.04 0.91
N LYS A 137 -10.62 -17.34 0.95
CA LYS A 137 -11.33 -18.08 -0.10
C LYS A 137 -12.77 -18.41 0.28
N GLU A 138 -13.12 -18.30 1.55
CA GLU A 138 -14.41 -18.75 2.11
C GLU A 138 -14.88 -17.83 3.24
N GLY A 139 -16.15 -18.02 3.63
CA GLY A 139 -16.79 -17.26 4.71
C GLY A 139 -17.22 -15.85 4.32
N ASP A 140 -17.61 -15.07 5.31
CA ASP A 140 -18.08 -13.69 5.16
C ASP A 140 -17.04 -12.73 4.59
N THR A 141 -15.76 -13.07 4.77
CA THR A 141 -14.63 -12.28 4.27
C THR A 141 -13.97 -12.86 3.02
N ALA A 142 -14.64 -13.78 2.30
CA ALA A 142 -14.15 -14.33 1.04
C ALA A 142 -13.81 -13.23 0.02
N GLY A 143 -12.68 -13.37 -0.66
CA GLY A 143 -12.14 -12.37 -1.61
C GLY A 143 -11.33 -11.26 -0.96
N GLY A 144 -11.54 -10.98 0.32
CA GLY A 144 -10.77 -10.01 1.07
C GLY A 144 -9.40 -10.52 1.50
N PHE A 145 -8.58 -9.62 2.03
CA PHE A 145 -7.20 -9.92 2.43
C PHE A 145 -6.96 -9.67 3.92
N ALA A 146 -6.27 -10.60 4.57
CA ALA A 146 -5.71 -10.44 5.90
C ALA A 146 -4.37 -9.68 5.86
N TYR A 147 -3.89 -9.26 7.03
CA TYR A 147 -2.64 -8.50 7.15
C TYR A 147 -1.40 -9.36 6.89
N ASN A 148 -1.36 -10.54 7.51
CA ASN A 148 -0.37 -11.59 7.25
C ASN A 148 -0.96 -12.96 7.62
N THR A 149 -0.16 -14.02 7.61
CA THR A 149 -0.62 -15.38 7.89
C THR A 149 -0.77 -15.71 9.37
N GLU A 150 -0.29 -14.87 10.28
CA GLU A 150 -0.13 -15.18 11.70
C GLU A 150 -0.79 -14.15 12.63
N ASP A 151 -0.83 -12.87 12.23
CA ASP A 151 -1.32 -11.76 13.07
C ASP A 151 -2.79 -11.45 12.75
N PRO A 152 -3.71 -11.73 13.68
CA PRO A 152 -5.13 -11.52 13.47
C PRO A 152 -5.56 -10.06 13.68
N LYS A 153 -4.89 -9.07 13.07
CA LYS A 153 -5.24 -7.65 13.22
C LYS A 153 -6.69 -7.35 12.85
N GLY A 154 -7.27 -8.11 11.92
CA GLY A 154 -8.69 -8.06 11.59
C GLY A 154 -9.56 -8.97 12.47
N GLY A 155 -8.96 -9.66 13.44
CA GLY A 155 -9.59 -10.74 14.17
C GLY A 155 -9.50 -12.08 13.43
N ALA A 156 -10.07 -13.12 14.03
CA ALA A 156 -10.13 -14.47 13.46
C ALA A 156 -11.48 -15.09 13.69
N PHE A 157 -11.82 -16.13 12.94
CA PHE A 157 -12.98 -16.99 13.17
C PHE A 157 -12.61 -18.44 12.87
N THR A 158 -13.39 -19.37 13.42
CA THR A 158 -13.25 -20.79 13.09
C THR A 158 -14.32 -21.14 12.06
N ASN A 159 -13.90 -21.69 10.91
CA ASN A 159 -14.82 -22.12 9.87
C ASN A 159 -15.48 -23.48 10.21
N ASP A 160 -16.41 -23.92 9.37
CA ASP A 160 -17.17 -25.16 9.57
C ASP A 160 -16.27 -26.42 9.60
N SER A 161 -15.06 -26.36 9.03
CA SER A 161 -14.07 -27.43 9.09
C SER A 161 -13.18 -27.39 10.35
N GLY A 162 -13.43 -26.47 11.28
CA GLY A 162 -12.65 -26.28 12.50
C GLY A 162 -11.32 -25.53 12.31
N LYS A 163 -11.08 -24.97 11.12
CA LYS A 163 -9.85 -24.21 10.82
C LYS A 163 -10.01 -22.76 11.25
N VAL A 164 -8.98 -22.21 11.91
CA VAL A 164 -8.88 -20.79 12.19
C VAL A 164 -8.56 -20.02 10.91
N VAL A 165 -9.39 -19.05 10.58
CA VAL A 165 -9.25 -18.16 9.41
C VAL A 165 -9.08 -16.73 9.92
N LEU A 166 -8.04 -16.04 9.46
CA LEU A 166 -7.83 -14.63 9.79
C LEU A 166 -8.82 -13.77 8.98
N ARG A 167 -9.50 -12.84 9.66
CA ARG A 167 -10.46 -11.97 8.98
C ARG A 167 -9.74 -10.99 8.07
N ALA A 168 -10.25 -10.88 6.87
CA ALA A 168 -9.91 -9.80 5.95
C ALA A 168 -10.55 -8.48 6.39
N TYR A 169 -9.97 -7.37 5.97
CA TYR A 169 -10.52 -6.05 6.22
C TYR A 169 -10.22 -5.06 5.07
N GLY A 170 -10.93 -3.94 5.05
CA GLY A 170 -11.02 -3.05 3.90
C GLY A 170 -9.66 -2.58 3.36
N SER A 171 -8.82 -1.95 4.19
CA SER A 171 -7.54 -1.41 3.71
C SER A 171 -6.60 -2.50 3.19
N MET A 172 -6.55 -3.68 3.82
CA MET A 172 -5.72 -4.79 3.30
C MET A 172 -6.28 -5.40 2.03
N THR A 173 -7.59 -5.41 1.86
CA THR A 173 -8.19 -5.89 0.61
C THR A 173 -7.80 -5.01 -0.57
N TYR A 174 -7.85 -3.70 -0.42
CA TYR A 174 -7.40 -2.81 -1.50
C TYR A 174 -5.87 -2.82 -1.67
N ALA A 175 -5.09 -3.04 -0.62
CA ALA A 175 -3.65 -3.27 -0.72
C ALA A 175 -3.31 -4.54 -1.51
N GLY A 176 -4.02 -5.64 -1.24
CA GLY A 176 -3.87 -6.89 -1.98
C GLY A 176 -4.30 -6.76 -3.44
N LEU A 177 -5.42 -6.10 -3.71
CA LEU A 177 -5.87 -5.78 -5.07
C LEU A 177 -4.80 -5.00 -5.84
N LEU A 178 -4.28 -3.92 -5.25
CA LEU A 178 -3.25 -3.10 -5.88
C LEU A 178 -1.95 -3.90 -6.13
N ALA A 179 -1.53 -4.72 -5.17
CA ALA A 179 -0.37 -5.59 -5.33
C ALA A 179 -0.52 -6.59 -6.49
N MET A 180 -1.70 -7.21 -6.64
CA MET A 180 -1.99 -8.10 -7.77
C MET A 180 -1.92 -7.37 -9.10
N LEU A 181 -2.46 -6.15 -9.20
CA LEU A 181 -2.39 -5.33 -10.41
C LEU A 181 -0.95 -4.94 -10.75
N HIS A 182 -0.12 -4.64 -9.74
CA HIS A 182 1.32 -4.39 -9.94
C HIS A 182 2.07 -5.64 -10.40
N ALA A 183 1.64 -6.83 -10.00
CA ALA A 183 2.12 -8.11 -10.53
C ALA A 183 1.55 -8.44 -11.93
N LYS A 184 0.86 -7.50 -12.58
CA LYS A 184 0.28 -7.60 -13.92
C LYS A 184 -0.89 -8.59 -14.04
N LEU A 185 -1.58 -8.90 -12.97
CA LEU A 185 -2.89 -9.52 -13.06
C LEU A 185 -3.89 -8.49 -13.59
N ASP A 186 -4.80 -8.93 -14.44
CA ASP A 186 -5.87 -8.11 -14.95
C ASP A 186 -7.22 -8.39 -14.25
N ARG A 187 -8.25 -7.65 -14.63
CA ARG A 187 -9.60 -7.78 -14.06
C ARG A 187 -10.28 -9.12 -14.35
N SER A 188 -9.78 -9.92 -15.28
CA SER A 188 -10.33 -11.25 -15.58
C SER A 188 -9.81 -12.32 -14.63
N ASP A 189 -8.71 -12.04 -13.89
CA ASP A 189 -8.18 -12.98 -12.88
C ASP A 189 -9.20 -13.16 -11.75
N PRO A 190 -9.54 -14.42 -11.40
CA PRO A 190 -10.52 -14.68 -10.35
C PRO A 190 -10.20 -14.05 -9.00
N ARG A 191 -8.92 -13.90 -8.65
CA ARG A 191 -8.46 -13.28 -7.39
C ARG A 191 -8.76 -11.78 -7.39
N VAL A 192 -8.52 -11.11 -8.53
CA VAL A 192 -8.82 -9.69 -8.71
C VAL A 192 -10.32 -9.45 -8.63
N ARG A 193 -11.13 -10.24 -9.33
CA ARG A 193 -12.60 -10.16 -9.25
C ARG A 193 -13.09 -10.36 -7.82
N SER A 194 -12.61 -11.41 -7.15
CA SER A 194 -13.00 -11.70 -5.75
C SER A 194 -12.70 -10.55 -4.80
N ALA A 195 -11.58 -9.84 -5.00
CA ALA A 195 -11.23 -8.66 -4.20
C ALA A 195 -12.18 -7.48 -4.46
N VAL A 196 -12.55 -7.24 -5.73
CA VAL A 196 -13.55 -6.23 -6.11
C VAL A 196 -14.92 -6.58 -5.54
N ASP A 197 -15.33 -7.85 -5.62
CA ASP A 197 -16.60 -8.34 -5.07
C ASP A 197 -16.66 -8.19 -3.54
N PHE A 198 -15.54 -8.42 -2.82
CA PHE A 198 -15.45 -8.10 -1.40
C PHE A 198 -15.69 -6.60 -1.16
N GLY A 199 -15.03 -5.73 -1.93
CA GLY A 199 -15.23 -4.29 -1.84
C GLY A 199 -16.67 -3.87 -2.08
N ALA A 200 -17.38 -4.51 -3.03
CA ALA A 200 -18.78 -4.25 -3.30
C ALA A 200 -19.71 -4.70 -2.14
N ARG A 201 -19.45 -5.88 -1.55
CA ARG A 201 -20.26 -6.38 -0.43
C ARG A 201 -20.08 -5.58 0.87
N HIS A 202 -18.89 -5.04 1.09
CA HIS A 202 -18.53 -4.30 2.29
C HIS A 202 -18.35 -2.80 2.01
N TRP A 203 -19.03 -2.29 0.98
CA TRP A 203 -18.86 -0.90 0.56
C TRP A 203 -19.24 0.09 1.65
N THR A 204 -18.29 0.92 2.01
CA THR A 204 -18.49 2.10 2.84
C THR A 204 -17.33 3.08 2.64
N VAL A 205 -17.59 4.36 2.82
CA VAL A 205 -16.60 5.42 2.93
C VAL A 205 -16.55 6.01 4.36
N ASP A 206 -17.35 5.48 5.28
CA ASP A 206 -17.50 5.99 6.63
C ASP A 206 -16.51 5.38 7.63
N GLU A 207 -16.05 4.19 7.34
CA GLU A 207 -15.11 3.44 8.17
C GLU A 207 -14.23 2.50 7.32
N ASN A 208 -13.16 1.98 7.91
CA ASN A 208 -12.37 0.90 7.34
C ASN A 208 -13.07 -0.44 7.67
N PRO A 209 -13.72 -1.12 6.72
CA PRO A 209 -14.49 -2.34 6.97
C PRO A 209 -13.67 -3.36 7.77
N GLY A 210 -14.19 -3.80 8.92
CA GLY A 210 -13.53 -4.72 9.83
C GLY A 210 -12.52 -4.08 10.80
N GLN A 211 -12.28 -2.76 10.71
CA GLN A 211 -11.42 -1.99 11.60
C GLN A 211 -12.10 -0.73 12.18
N GLY A 212 -13.33 -0.43 11.77
CA GLY A 212 -14.03 0.79 12.18
C GLY A 212 -13.23 2.04 11.82
N GLN A 213 -13.05 2.93 12.79
CA GLN A 213 -12.35 4.21 12.58
C GLN A 213 -10.80 4.08 12.55
N GLN A 214 -10.24 2.88 12.71
CA GLN A 214 -8.79 2.71 12.66
C GLN A 214 -8.29 2.77 11.21
N GLY A 215 -7.43 3.74 10.91
CA GLY A 215 -6.80 3.86 9.60
C GLY A 215 -7.76 4.23 8.47
N VAL A 216 -8.75 5.09 8.74
CA VAL A 216 -9.78 5.49 7.75
C VAL A 216 -9.15 6.26 6.59
N PHE A 217 -8.26 7.21 6.83
CA PHE A 217 -7.63 7.97 5.76
C PHE A 217 -6.69 7.09 4.90
N PHE A 218 -5.97 6.17 5.55
CA PHE A 218 -5.21 5.16 4.83
C PHE A 218 -6.12 4.27 3.96
N TYR A 219 -7.25 3.81 4.52
CA TYR A 219 -8.24 3.03 3.80
C TYR A 219 -8.77 3.77 2.56
N LEU A 220 -9.21 5.02 2.72
CA LEU A 220 -9.73 5.84 1.61
C LEU A 220 -8.67 6.05 0.53
N ASN A 221 -7.41 6.29 0.92
CA ASN A 221 -6.30 6.45 -0.02
C ASN A 221 -6.01 5.16 -0.80
N ILE A 222 -5.85 4.02 -0.11
CA ILE A 222 -5.50 2.77 -0.80
C ILE A 222 -6.66 2.25 -1.66
N MET A 223 -7.91 2.50 -1.25
CA MET A 223 -9.11 2.22 -2.03
C MET A 223 -9.10 3.00 -3.34
N ALA A 224 -8.91 4.32 -3.29
CA ALA A 224 -8.85 5.17 -4.47
C ALA A 224 -7.76 4.72 -5.44
N ARG A 225 -6.58 4.41 -4.92
CA ARG A 225 -5.44 3.93 -5.72
C ARG A 225 -5.72 2.59 -6.40
N ALA A 226 -6.28 1.64 -5.66
CA ALA A 226 -6.56 0.30 -6.18
C ALA A 226 -7.65 0.31 -7.24
N LEU A 227 -8.76 1.03 -7.00
CA LEU A 227 -9.87 1.13 -7.94
C LEU A 227 -9.49 1.91 -9.21
N SER A 228 -8.71 2.99 -9.06
CA SER A 228 -8.16 3.74 -10.19
C SER A 228 -7.19 2.87 -11.02
N ALA A 229 -6.28 2.14 -10.38
CA ALA A 229 -5.35 1.24 -11.05
C ALA A 229 -6.06 0.06 -11.74
N ALA A 230 -7.19 -0.41 -11.19
CA ALA A 230 -8.05 -1.40 -11.82
C ALA A 230 -8.84 -0.83 -13.03
N GLY A 231 -8.82 0.48 -13.27
CA GLY A 231 -9.59 1.13 -14.32
C GLY A 231 -11.10 0.97 -14.14
N LEU A 232 -11.56 0.97 -12.89
CA LEU A 232 -12.97 0.87 -12.55
C LEU A 232 -13.54 2.29 -12.35
N ASP A 233 -14.49 2.70 -13.18
CA ASP A 233 -15.21 3.95 -12.98
C ASP A 233 -16.34 3.77 -11.96
N GLU A 234 -16.99 2.61 -11.99
CA GLU A 234 -18.04 2.20 -11.06
C GLU A 234 -17.83 0.74 -10.63
N ILE A 235 -18.35 0.37 -9.49
CA ILE A 235 -18.31 -1.01 -8.98
C ILE A 235 -19.75 -1.57 -9.02
N PRO A 236 -20.03 -2.71 -9.67
CA PRO A 236 -21.33 -3.34 -9.58
C PRO A 236 -21.71 -3.62 -8.13
N LYS A 237 -22.94 -3.31 -7.73
CA LYS A 237 -23.44 -3.64 -6.39
C LYS A 237 -23.57 -5.15 -6.22
N ALA A 238 -23.33 -5.63 -5.00
CA ALA A 238 -23.40 -7.05 -4.67
C ALA A 238 -24.81 -7.66 -4.86
N ASP A 239 -25.86 -6.86 -4.76
CA ASP A 239 -27.26 -7.25 -5.02
C ASP A 239 -27.62 -7.28 -6.52
N GLY A 240 -26.69 -6.90 -7.39
CA GLY A 240 -26.92 -6.81 -8.85
C GLY A 240 -27.79 -5.63 -9.29
N GLN A 241 -28.16 -4.72 -8.39
CA GLN A 241 -29.03 -3.58 -8.67
C GLN A 241 -28.25 -2.26 -8.77
N GLY A 242 -27.72 -1.98 -9.96
CA GLY A 242 -26.96 -0.74 -10.21
C GLY A 242 -25.49 -0.85 -9.81
N SER A 243 -24.87 0.31 -9.65
CA SER A 243 -23.44 0.43 -9.38
C SER A 243 -23.15 1.43 -8.27
N ILE A 244 -21.96 1.32 -7.72
CA ILE A 244 -21.40 2.21 -6.70
C ILE A 244 -20.52 3.23 -7.44
N LYS A 245 -20.85 4.50 -7.30
CA LYS A 245 -20.09 5.61 -7.87
C LYS A 245 -18.96 6.01 -6.91
N TRP A 246 -18.00 5.14 -6.75
CA TRP A 246 -16.98 5.23 -5.72
C TRP A 246 -16.20 6.56 -5.70
N ARG A 247 -15.98 7.17 -6.89
CA ARG A 247 -15.29 8.48 -6.98
C ARG A 247 -16.11 9.59 -6.32
N GLU A 248 -17.40 9.64 -6.61
CA GLU A 248 -18.32 10.63 -6.05
C GLU A 248 -18.46 10.45 -4.53
N ASP A 249 -18.66 9.21 -4.08
CA ASP A 249 -18.81 8.89 -2.66
C ASP A 249 -17.53 9.25 -1.88
N LEU A 250 -16.36 8.87 -2.40
CA LEU A 250 -15.07 9.16 -1.79
C LEU A 250 -14.81 10.67 -1.70
N VAL A 251 -14.96 11.40 -2.81
CA VAL A 251 -14.70 12.85 -2.84
C VAL A 251 -15.63 13.58 -1.87
N ARG A 252 -16.92 13.25 -1.88
CA ARG A 252 -17.90 13.83 -0.95
C ARG A 252 -17.51 13.57 0.50
N LYS A 253 -17.11 12.33 0.82
CA LYS A 253 -16.68 11.95 2.17
C LYS A 253 -15.45 12.72 2.59
N ILE A 254 -14.38 12.75 1.80
CA ILE A 254 -13.15 13.44 2.15
C ILE A 254 -13.40 14.93 2.37
N ILE A 255 -14.16 15.59 1.49
CA ILE A 255 -14.51 17.01 1.66
C ILE A 255 -15.28 17.23 2.97
N SER A 256 -16.21 16.33 3.32
CA SER A 256 -17.00 16.47 4.57
C SER A 256 -16.17 16.31 5.85
N LEU A 257 -14.99 15.68 5.77
CA LEU A 257 -14.07 15.49 6.89
C LEU A 257 -13.02 16.60 7.01
N GLN A 258 -13.00 17.56 6.08
CA GLN A 258 -12.03 18.65 6.13
C GLN A 258 -12.32 19.59 7.30
N LYS A 259 -11.29 19.90 8.07
CA LYS A 259 -11.37 20.83 9.19
C LYS A 259 -11.39 22.29 8.71
N PRO A 260 -11.83 23.24 9.55
CA PRO A 260 -11.88 24.66 9.18
C PRO A 260 -10.51 25.27 8.78
N ASP A 261 -9.41 24.72 9.28
CA ASP A 261 -8.05 25.11 8.93
C ASP A 261 -7.55 24.50 7.60
N GLY A 262 -8.39 23.71 6.92
CA GLY A 262 -8.09 23.05 5.66
C GLY A 262 -7.39 21.70 5.81
N SER A 263 -7.06 21.27 7.02
CA SER A 263 -6.42 19.98 7.29
C SER A 263 -7.42 18.84 7.48
N TRP A 264 -6.89 17.62 7.53
CA TRP A 264 -7.60 16.42 7.95
C TRP A 264 -6.87 15.77 9.11
N ALA A 265 -7.61 15.15 10.04
CA ALA A 265 -7.08 14.29 11.08
C ALA A 265 -8.20 13.38 11.59
N ASN A 266 -7.84 12.16 11.95
CA ASN A 266 -8.73 11.20 12.59
C ASN A 266 -8.70 11.39 14.12
N GLU A 267 -9.84 11.30 14.77
CA GLU A 267 -9.91 11.29 16.24
C GLU A 267 -9.32 9.99 16.81
N ASN A 268 -9.40 8.89 16.06
CA ASN A 268 -8.73 7.65 16.38
C ASN A 268 -7.23 7.77 16.07
N ASN A 269 -6.41 7.73 17.13
CA ASN A 269 -4.95 7.91 17.02
C ASN A 269 -4.21 6.64 16.57
N ARG A 270 -4.91 5.53 16.36
CA ARG A 270 -4.29 4.30 15.83
C ARG A 270 -3.69 4.59 14.46
N TRP A 271 -2.47 4.13 14.26
CA TRP A 271 -1.69 4.34 13.04
C TRP A 271 -1.33 5.82 12.77
N TRP A 272 -1.29 6.66 13.84
CA TRP A 272 -0.93 8.08 13.80
C TRP A 272 -1.79 8.96 12.90
N GLU A 273 -3.00 8.57 12.56
CA GLU A 273 -3.90 9.38 11.74
C GLU A 273 -4.46 10.63 12.46
N ASN A 274 -4.17 10.77 13.77
CA ASN A 274 -4.36 12.02 14.49
C ASN A 274 -3.32 13.11 14.15
N ASP A 275 -2.22 12.74 13.45
CA ASP A 275 -1.28 13.68 12.86
C ASP A 275 -1.90 14.30 11.59
N PRO A 276 -2.17 15.63 11.57
CA PRO A 276 -2.80 16.27 10.43
C PRO A 276 -1.94 16.25 9.16
N VAL A 277 -0.61 16.16 9.27
CA VAL A 277 0.26 16.04 8.09
C VAL A 277 0.06 14.71 7.40
N LEU A 278 0.01 13.61 8.17
CA LEU A 278 -0.19 12.27 7.64
C LEU A 278 -1.60 12.12 7.04
N ALA A 279 -2.65 12.47 7.80
CA ALA A 279 -4.03 12.32 7.35
C ALA A 279 -4.33 13.21 6.14
N SER A 280 -3.84 14.46 6.12
CA SER A 280 -4.00 15.34 4.95
C SER A 280 -3.28 14.81 3.72
N SER A 281 -2.10 14.20 3.89
CA SER A 281 -1.40 13.56 2.78
C SER A 281 -2.20 12.40 2.18
N TYR A 282 -2.82 11.56 3.01
CA TYR A 282 -3.70 10.49 2.53
C TYR A 282 -4.95 11.03 1.85
N ALA A 283 -5.60 12.06 2.42
CA ALA A 283 -6.79 12.69 1.85
C ALA A 283 -6.50 13.30 0.46
N LEU A 284 -5.39 14.04 0.32
CA LEU A 284 -5.01 14.67 -0.95
C LEU A 284 -4.68 13.62 -2.03
N LEU A 285 -3.94 12.56 -1.68
CA LEU A 285 -3.66 11.45 -2.60
C LEU A 285 -4.94 10.73 -3.02
N ALA A 286 -5.88 10.50 -2.09
CA ALA A 286 -7.15 9.88 -2.42
C ALA A 286 -7.98 10.73 -3.39
N LEU A 287 -8.03 12.05 -3.19
CA LEU A 287 -8.68 12.98 -4.11
C LEU A 287 -8.02 12.99 -5.49
N GLU A 288 -6.69 12.94 -5.56
CA GLU A 288 -5.94 12.85 -6.82
C GLU A 288 -6.32 11.60 -7.59
N PHE A 289 -6.28 10.41 -6.96
CA PHE A 289 -6.64 9.14 -7.61
C PHE A 289 -8.14 9.05 -7.95
N ALA A 290 -8.99 9.76 -7.23
CA ALA A 290 -10.40 9.90 -7.60
C ALA A 290 -10.62 10.84 -8.80
N GLY A 291 -9.58 11.53 -9.30
CA GLY A 291 -9.67 12.47 -10.41
C GLY A 291 -10.27 13.83 -10.03
N ALA A 292 -10.29 14.18 -8.75
CA ALA A 292 -10.87 15.45 -8.28
C ALA A 292 -10.11 16.70 -8.80
N PHE A 293 -8.85 16.53 -9.22
CA PHE A 293 -7.99 17.61 -9.72
C PHE A 293 -7.79 17.56 -11.24
N THR A 294 -8.34 16.58 -11.94
CA THR A 294 -8.31 16.54 -13.42
C THR A 294 -9.38 17.50 -13.95
N ARG A 295 -8.94 18.50 -14.71
CA ARG A 295 -9.81 19.41 -15.47
C ARG A 295 -10.16 18.84 -16.82
#